data_137ee63c43aa2a74a69cb69496b55157
#
_entry.id   137ee63c43aa2a74a69cb69496b55157
#
_cell.length_a   1.000
_cell.length_b   1.000
_cell.length_c   1.000
_cell.angle_alpha   90.00
_cell.angle_beta   90.00
_cell.angle_gamma   90.00
#
_symmetry.space_group_name_H-M   'P 1'
#
loop_
_entity.id
_entity.type
_entity.pdbx_description
1 polymer ?
#
loop_
_entity_poly.entity_id
_entity_poly.type
_entity_poly.pdbx_seq_one_letter_code
_entity_poly.pdbx_strand_id
1 'polypeptide(L)'
;MHFIKTEASFDAAHFLTNYNGKCRNIHGHRWKVIAEIKGKLTNGMLVDFTDYKAKLKEICDYYDHTFIVEENSLDLKLLNLLKEQFVIREVKFRTTAENFAKYFYDLLKSNYDVNYVEVYETPTNGARYQCE
;
A
#
# COMPACT_ATOMS: atom_id res chain seq x y z
N MET A 1 19.38 -12.90 -14.84
CA MET A 1 18.28 -12.11 -14.22
C MET A 1 18.49 -12.07 -12.73
N HIS A 2 18.50 -10.88 -12.18
CA HIS A 2 18.58 -10.69 -10.73
C HIS A 2 17.30 -10.06 -10.21
N PHE A 3 17.04 -10.31 -8.94
CA PHE A 3 15.89 -9.78 -8.23
C PHE A 3 16.39 -9.08 -6.98
N ILE A 4 15.89 -7.88 -6.71
CA ILE A 4 16.15 -7.20 -5.46
C ILE A 4 14.83 -6.77 -4.85
N LYS A 5 14.79 -6.66 -3.53
CA LYS A 5 13.58 -6.24 -2.83
C LYS A 5 13.91 -5.27 -1.71
N THR A 6 12.93 -4.45 -1.40
CA THR A 6 12.97 -3.55 -0.26
C THR A 6 11.60 -3.54 0.40
N GLU A 7 11.52 -2.99 1.59
CA GLU A 7 10.26 -2.88 2.31
C GLU A 7 10.13 -1.52 2.98
N ALA A 8 8.90 -1.11 3.18
CA ALA A 8 8.54 0.07 3.95
C ALA A 8 7.22 -0.20 4.65
N SER A 9 6.89 0.60 5.65
CA SER A 9 5.67 0.44 6.44
C SER A 9 4.94 1.76 6.58
N PHE A 10 3.65 1.68 6.85
CA PHE A 10 2.86 2.85 7.23
C PHE A 10 1.78 2.42 8.24
N ASP A 11 1.46 3.30 9.16
CA ASP A 11 0.38 3.10 10.12
C ASP A 11 -0.85 3.83 9.63
N ALA A 12 -1.96 3.12 9.44
CA ALA A 12 -3.17 3.73 8.93
C ALA A 12 -4.41 2.99 9.41
N ALA A 13 -5.49 3.73 9.57
CA ALA A 13 -6.79 3.19 9.89
C ALA A 13 -7.58 2.93 8.60
N HIS A 14 -8.49 1.98 8.68
CA HIS A 14 -9.45 1.68 7.62
C HIS A 14 -10.64 0.89 8.19
N PHE A 15 -11.60 0.58 7.33
CA PHE A 15 -12.67 -0.36 7.62
C PHE A 15 -13.05 -1.09 6.34
N LEU A 16 -13.62 -2.29 6.49
CA LEU A 16 -14.07 -3.07 5.34
C LEU A 16 -15.54 -2.83 5.05
N THR A 17 -15.83 -2.49 3.81
CA THR A 17 -17.20 -2.40 3.28
C THR A 17 -17.74 -3.80 2.99
N ASN A 18 -19.07 -3.93 3.01
CA ASN A 18 -19.75 -5.20 2.67
C ASN A 18 -19.19 -6.40 3.43
N TYR A 19 -18.90 -6.21 4.71
CA TYR A 19 -18.30 -7.22 5.56
C TYR A 19 -19.09 -7.38 6.84
N ASN A 20 -19.46 -8.63 7.16
CA ASN A 20 -20.19 -8.96 8.37
C ASN A 20 -19.24 -9.52 9.44
N GLY A 21 -18.49 -8.64 10.07
CA GLY A 21 -17.52 -8.97 11.11
C GLY A 21 -16.97 -7.70 11.74
N LYS A 22 -16.09 -7.85 12.73
CA LYS A 22 -15.57 -6.70 13.47
C LYS A 22 -14.76 -5.71 12.61
N CYS A 23 -14.16 -6.17 11.52
CA CYS A 23 -13.37 -5.32 10.63
C CYS A 23 -14.21 -4.32 9.82
N ARG A 24 -15.53 -4.40 9.90
CA ARG A 24 -16.42 -3.35 9.38
C ARG A 24 -16.31 -2.05 10.16
N ASN A 25 -15.77 -2.10 11.36
CA ASN A 25 -15.54 -0.93 12.20
C ASN A 25 -14.16 -0.34 11.92
N ILE A 26 -13.98 0.94 12.23
CA ILE A 26 -12.68 1.60 12.07
C ILE A 26 -11.67 0.94 12.99
N HIS A 27 -10.54 0.55 12.42
CA HIS A 27 -9.42 -0.03 13.15
C HIS A 27 -8.12 0.26 12.40
N GLY A 28 -7.00 0.07 13.06
CA GLY A 28 -5.70 0.40 12.48
C GLY A 28 -4.76 -0.79 12.40
N HIS A 29 -3.84 -0.69 11.45
CA HIS A 29 -2.76 -1.66 11.26
C HIS A 29 -1.44 -0.94 11.02
N ARG A 30 -0.35 -1.63 11.30
CA ARG A 30 0.94 -1.30 10.71
C ARG A 30 1.05 -2.10 9.41
N TRP A 31 0.77 -1.43 8.31
CA TRP A 31 0.86 -2.02 6.98
C TRP A 31 2.32 -2.13 6.57
N LYS A 32 2.74 -3.30 6.12
CA LYS A 32 4.08 -3.50 5.58
C LYS A 32 3.98 -3.79 4.09
N VAL A 33 4.77 -3.09 3.31
CA VAL A 33 4.83 -3.26 1.85
C VAL A 33 6.21 -3.76 1.48
N ILE A 34 6.26 -4.90 0.80
CA ILE A 34 7.49 -5.47 0.25
C ILE A 34 7.36 -5.43 -1.27
N ALA A 35 8.36 -4.87 -1.94
CA ALA A 35 8.38 -4.82 -3.40
C ALA A 35 9.65 -5.47 -3.93
N GLU A 36 9.51 -6.37 -4.90
CA GLU A 36 10.61 -6.99 -5.60
C GLU A 36 10.63 -6.56 -7.05
N ILE A 37 11.78 -6.11 -7.51
CA ILE A 37 12.02 -5.76 -8.91
C ILE A 37 13.06 -6.67 -9.52
N LYS A 38 13.09 -6.74 -10.83
CA LYS A 38 13.99 -7.64 -11.58
C LYS A 38 14.70 -6.90 -12.70
N GLY A 39 15.80 -7.45 -13.14
CA GLY A 39 16.53 -6.91 -14.28
C GLY A 39 17.93 -7.47 -14.40
N LYS A 40 18.68 -6.93 -15.35
CA LYS A 40 20.07 -7.26 -15.57
C LYS A 40 20.95 -6.26 -14.83
N LEU A 41 22.10 -6.74 -14.34
CA LEU A 41 23.04 -5.89 -13.63
C LEU A 41 23.81 -4.97 -14.57
N THR A 42 24.09 -3.77 -14.08
CA THR A 42 25.07 -2.85 -14.65
C THR A 42 26.09 -2.55 -13.55
N ASN A 43 27.35 -2.90 -13.78
CA ASN A 43 28.40 -2.77 -12.77
C ASN A 43 28.05 -3.43 -11.42
N GLY A 44 27.47 -4.63 -11.49
CA GLY A 44 27.11 -5.39 -10.29
C GLY A 44 25.85 -4.92 -9.57
N MET A 45 25.12 -3.96 -10.11
CA MET A 45 23.91 -3.42 -9.49
C MET A 45 22.73 -3.47 -10.45
N LEU A 46 21.54 -3.74 -9.91
CA LEU A 46 20.29 -3.62 -10.65
C LEU A 46 19.84 -2.17 -10.62
N VAL A 47 19.70 -1.62 -9.43
CA VAL A 47 19.46 -0.19 -9.15
C VAL A 47 20.11 0.15 -7.80
N ASP A 48 20.21 1.43 -7.48
CA ASP A 48 20.65 1.86 -6.17
C ASP A 48 19.54 1.61 -5.13
N PHE A 49 19.85 0.85 -4.08
CA PHE A 49 18.88 0.58 -3.01
C PHE A 49 18.38 1.86 -2.35
N THR A 50 19.22 2.88 -2.22
CA THR A 50 18.83 4.15 -1.61
C THR A 50 17.67 4.78 -2.39
N ASP A 51 17.78 4.84 -3.70
CA ASP A 51 16.75 5.44 -4.56
C ASP A 51 15.49 4.59 -4.58
N TYR A 52 15.65 3.27 -4.67
CA TYR A 52 14.52 2.33 -4.72
C TYR A 52 13.74 2.34 -3.40
N LYS A 53 14.44 2.28 -2.27
CA LYS A 53 13.82 2.36 -0.96
C LYS A 53 13.13 3.70 -0.74
N ALA A 54 13.77 4.81 -1.16
CA ALA A 54 13.19 6.14 -1.04
C ALA A 54 11.87 6.25 -1.81
N LYS A 55 11.79 5.65 -3.00
CA LYS A 55 10.57 5.64 -3.80
C LYS A 55 9.44 4.88 -3.11
N LEU A 56 9.72 3.70 -2.57
CA LEU A 56 8.72 2.92 -1.83
C LEU A 56 8.29 3.65 -0.57
N LYS A 57 9.25 4.24 0.15
CA LYS A 57 8.95 5.03 1.35
C LYS A 57 8.06 6.22 1.05
N GLU A 58 8.32 6.95 -0.04
CA GLU A 58 7.49 8.07 -0.48
C GLU A 58 6.03 7.63 -0.66
N ILE A 59 5.81 6.50 -1.33
CA ILE A 59 4.49 5.95 -1.56
C ILE A 59 3.81 5.59 -0.22
N CYS A 60 4.53 4.95 0.68
CA CYS A 60 4.00 4.57 2.00
C CYS A 60 3.73 5.78 2.88
N ASP A 61 4.61 6.78 2.87
CA ASP A 61 4.47 7.98 3.69
C ASP A 61 3.20 8.78 3.35
N TYR A 62 2.72 8.68 2.12
CA TYR A 62 1.46 9.32 1.72
C TYR A 62 0.28 8.80 2.53
N TYR A 63 0.31 7.53 2.95
CA TYR A 63 -0.75 6.89 3.72
C TYR A 63 -0.46 6.83 5.21
N ASP A 64 0.77 7.13 5.63
CA ASP A 64 1.16 7.03 7.03
C ASP A 64 0.43 8.04 7.91
N HIS A 65 -0.09 7.56 9.03
CA HIS A 65 -0.88 8.35 9.99
C HIS A 65 -2.13 8.97 9.35
N THR A 66 -2.81 8.21 8.49
CA THR A 66 -4.04 8.64 7.83
C THR A 66 -5.17 7.66 8.09
N PHE A 67 -6.38 8.11 7.79
CA PHE A 67 -7.55 7.25 7.68
C PHE A 67 -7.83 7.01 6.19
N ILE A 68 -7.73 5.77 5.75
CA ILE A 68 -7.92 5.37 4.35
C ILE A 68 -9.37 4.96 4.17
N VAL A 69 -10.06 5.62 3.25
CA VAL A 69 -11.50 5.44 3.04
C VAL A 69 -11.76 5.08 1.57
N GLU A 70 -12.52 4.02 1.37
CA GLU A 70 -13.03 3.69 0.04
C GLU A 70 -14.02 4.76 -0.41
N GLU A 71 -13.92 5.24 -1.64
CA GLU A 71 -14.83 6.25 -2.17
C GLU A 71 -16.29 5.80 -2.04
N ASN A 72 -17.17 6.73 -1.69
CA ASN A 72 -18.63 6.51 -1.56
C ASN A 72 -19.02 5.52 -0.45
N SER A 73 -18.15 5.27 0.51
CA SER A 73 -18.43 4.31 1.59
C SER A 73 -18.91 4.96 2.89
N LEU A 74 -18.69 6.26 3.05
CA LEU A 74 -19.15 7.03 4.22
C LEU A 74 -20.20 8.05 3.83
N ASP A 75 -21.07 8.38 4.79
CA ASP A 75 -21.95 9.54 4.67
C ASP A 75 -21.12 10.78 4.36
N LEU A 76 -21.56 11.59 3.41
CA LEU A 76 -20.80 12.75 2.93
C LEU A 76 -20.60 13.79 4.03
N LYS A 77 -21.58 14.01 4.89
CA LYS A 77 -21.46 14.96 6.01
C LYS A 77 -20.38 14.50 6.99
N LEU A 78 -20.39 13.20 7.31
CA LEU A 78 -19.38 12.64 8.21
C LEU A 78 -17.99 12.74 7.59
N LEU A 79 -17.85 12.39 6.32
CA LEU A 79 -16.55 12.47 5.61
C LEU A 79 -16.01 13.90 5.64
N ASN A 80 -16.84 14.89 5.36
CA ASN A 80 -16.43 16.29 5.35
C ASN A 80 -16.01 16.78 6.75
N LEU A 81 -16.72 16.37 7.80
CA LEU A 81 -16.35 16.69 9.18
C LEU A 81 -15.01 16.06 9.57
N LEU A 82 -14.78 14.81 9.18
CA LEU A 82 -13.50 14.15 9.43
C LEU A 82 -12.34 14.86 8.73
N LYS A 83 -12.55 15.30 7.49
CA LYS A 83 -11.54 16.04 6.72
C LYS A 83 -11.16 17.39 7.35
N GLU A 84 -12.03 17.98 8.14
CA GLU A 84 -11.73 19.23 8.86
C GLU A 84 -10.68 19.04 9.95
N GLN A 85 -10.57 17.82 10.50
CA GLN A 85 -9.68 17.55 11.64
C GLN A 85 -8.56 16.56 11.33
N PHE A 86 -8.75 15.66 10.36
CA PHE A 86 -7.83 14.55 10.11
C PHE A 86 -7.46 14.45 8.64
N VAL A 87 -6.31 13.86 8.38
CA VAL A 87 -5.89 13.53 7.01
C VAL A 87 -6.63 12.27 6.58
N ILE A 88 -7.49 12.43 5.59
CA ILE A 88 -8.24 11.33 4.97
C ILE A 88 -7.67 11.06 3.60
N ARG A 89 -7.40 9.78 3.30
CA ARG A 89 -6.98 9.34 1.97
C ARG A 89 -8.10 8.51 1.36
N GLU A 90 -8.74 9.03 0.34
CA GLU A 90 -9.78 8.29 -0.38
C GLU A 90 -9.15 7.46 -1.49
N VAL A 91 -9.58 6.23 -1.62
CA VAL A 91 -9.12 5.30 -2.66
C VAL A 91 -10.32 4.76 -3.43
N LYS A 92 -10.09 4.34 -4.68
CA LYS A 92 -11.15 3.85 -5.58
C LYS A 92 -11.31 2.33 -5.52
N PHE A 93 -10.86 1.71 -4.46
CA PHE A 93 -10.93 0.26 -4.28
C PHE A 93 -11.25 -0.07 -2.83
N ARG A 94 -11.77 -1.27 -2.62
CA ARG A 94 -11.99 -1.81 -1.28
C ARG A 94 -10.64 -1.97 -0.59
N THR A 95 -10.50 -1.50 0.65
CA THR A 95 -9.21 -1.36 1.34
C THR A 95 -8.69 -2.68 1.91
N THR A 96 -8.55 -3.68 1.06
CA THR A 96 -7.98 -4.98 1.38
C THR A 96 -6.49 -5.01 1.08
N ALA A 97 -5.76 -5.92 1.72
CA ALA A 97 -4.34 -6.12 1.43
C ALA A 97 -4.12 -6.50 -0.05
N GLU A 98 -5.03 -7.31 -0.61
CA GLU A 98 -4.99 -7.73 -2.02
C GLU A 98 -5.04 -6.53 -2.97
N ASN A 99 -5.99 -5.63 -2.75
CA ASN A 99 -6.15 -4.46 -3.59
C ASN A 99 -5.00 -3.45 -3.41
N PHE A 100 -4.49 -3.30 -2.19
CA PHE A 100 -3.32 -2.47 -1.97
C PHE A 100 -2.08 -3.02 -2.66
N ALA A 101 -1.91 -4.35 -2.66
CA ALA A 101 -0.78 -4.97 -3.35
C ALA A 101 -0.78 -4.64 -4.84
N LYS A 102 -1.93 -4.77 -5.49
CA LYS A 102 -2.08 -4.39 -6.90
C LYS A 102 -1.87 -2.89 -7.12
N TYR A 103 -2.43 -2.06 -6.25
CA TYR A 103 -2.32 -0.61 -6.35
C TYR A 103 -0.86 -0.14 -6.27
N PHE A 104 -0.12 -0.64 -5.29
CA PHE A 104 1.30 -0.30 -5.15
C PHE A 104 2.15 -0.86 -6.30
N TYR A 105 1.80 -2.05 -6.77
CA TYR A 105 2.42 -2.61 -7.98
C TYR A 105 2.25 -1.65 -9.17
N ASP A 106 1.03 -1.16 -9.40
CA ASP A 106 0.73 -0.25 -10.50
C ASP A 106 1.47 1.09 -10.38
N LEU A 107 1.65 1.59 -9.15
CA LEU A 107 2.42 2.81 -8.92
C LEU A 107 3.91 2.62 -9.23
N LEU A 108 4.48 1.48 -8.87
CA LEU A 108 5.92 1.21 -9.04
C LEU A 108 6.29 0.83 -10.47
N LYS A 109 5.39 0.20 -11.20
CA LYS A 109 5.70 -0.31 -12.55
C LYS A 109 6.05 0.78 -13.56
N SER A 110 5.71 2.02 -13.28
CA SER A 110 6.07 3.16 -14.15
C SER A 110 7.58 3.43 -14.16
N ASN A 111 8.28 3.06 -13.09
CA ASN A 111 9.70 3.35 -12.90
C ASN A 111 10.58 2.09 -12.86
N TYR A 112 9.99 0.92 -12.58
CA TYR A 112 10.73 -0.31 -12.34
C TYR A 112 10.05 -1.50 -13.02
N ASP A 113 10.83 -2.53 -13.33
CA ASP A 113 10.31 -3.83 -13.78
C ASP A 113 9.95 -4.64 -12.53
N VAL A 114 8.71 -4.48 -12.07
CA VAL A 114 8.24 -5.07 -10.82
C VAL A 114 7.92 -6.55 -11.01
N ASN A 115 8.48 -7.40 -10.16
CA ASN A 115 8.15 -8.82 -10.12
C ASN A 115 6.89 -9.06 -9.29
N TYR A 116 6.86 -8.54 -8.06
CA TYR A 116 5.68 -8.61 -7.20
C TYR A 116 5.68 -7.50 -6.16
N VAL A 117 4.51 -7.27 -5.58
CA VAL A 117 4.34 -6.47 -4.37
C VAL A 117 3.54 -7.29 -3.37
N GLU A 118 4.00 -7.32 -2.13
CA GLU A 118 3.26 -7.90 -1.00
C GLU A 118 2.84 -6.81 -0.04
N VAL A 119 1.63 -6.92 0.47
CA VAL A 119 1.12 -6.03 1.51
C VAL A 119 0.62 -6.87 2.68
N TYR A 120 1.13 -6.57 3.86
CA TYR A 120 0.74 -7.22 5.12
C TYR A 120 -0.05 -6.25 5.97
N GLU A 121 -1.25 -6.66 6.41
CA GLU A 121 -2.02 -5.93 7.42
C GLU A 121 -1.46 -6.18 8.80
N THR A 122 -1.04 -7.42 9.05
CA THR A 122 -0.45 -7.88 10.32
C THR A 122 0.84 -8.62 10.02
N PRO A 123 1.67 -8.93 11.02
CA PRO A 123 2.90 -9.69 10.77
C PRO A 123 2.70 -11.03 10.09
N THR A 124 1.51 -11.62 10.19
CA THR A 124 1.25 -12.97 9.68
C THR A 124 0.25 -13.04 8.53
N ASN A 125 -0.45 -11.95 8.21
CA ASN A 125 -1.49 -11.95 7.17
C ASN A 125 -1.17 -10.92 6.10
N GLY A 126 -0.90 -11.40 4.91
CA GLY A 126 -0.56 -10.55 3.77
C GLY A 126 -1.02 -11.14 2.45
N ALA A 127 -0.99 -10.32 1.43
CA ALA A 127 -1.34 -10.68 0.07
C ALA A 127 -0.23 -10.27 -0.90
N ARG A 128 -0.06 -11.03 -1.97
CA ARG A 128 0.90 -10.74 -3.04
C ARG A 128 0.14 -10.51 -4.34
N TYR A 129 0.53 -9.46 -5.05
CA TYR A 129 0.15 -9.26 -6.45
C TYR A 129 1.37 -9.42 -7.33
N GLN A 130 1.23 -10.23 -8.35
CA GLN A 130 2.28 -10.52 -9.32
C GLN A 130 1.63 -10.56 -10.70
N CYS A 131 2.23 -9.86 -11.66
CA CYS A 131 1.74 -9.90 -13.04
C CYS A 131 2.10 -11.24 -13.67
N GLU A 132 1.17 -11.81 -14.39
CA GLU A 132 1.38 -13.05 -15.13
C GLU A 132 2.25 -12.86 -16.36
#